data_c697b7f498c11f32e0d915a12055bd3c
#
_entry.id   c697b7f498c11f32e0d915a12055bd3c
#
_cell.length_a   1.000
_cell.length_b   1.000
_cell.length_c   1.000
_cell.angle_alpha   90.00
_cell.angle_beta   90.00
_cell.angle_gamma   90.00
#
_symmetry.space_group_name_H-M   'P 1'
#
loop_
_entity.id
_entity.type
_entity.pdbx_description
1 polymer ?
#
loop_
_entity_poly.entity_id
_entity_poly.type
_entity_poly.pdbx_seq_one_letter_code
_entity_poly.pdbx_strand_id
1 'polypeptide(L)'
;MRILIVDDDLDLLGQLERALLEQKYEVKTVADGEAALDELFDRTYDLVLLDIMLPDRDGLSVLKEMRKSGINTSVLMLTARGAVEDKVAGLDFGADDYLAKPFSMAELFARVRSILRRAGDSKDSILRAKQIAVDTRSRQVTLNGEPVELTPKEFSILEFLLYNKNRVVSRFTLAEHVWGDEFDPFTMSNFIDVHMKNLRRKLANAGGGTIQTVRGVGYIIEDDAQ
;
A
#
# COMPACT_ATOMS: atom_id res chain seq x y z
N MET A 1 12.40 -4.69 4.24
CA MET A 1 12.34 -3.52 3.35
C MET A 1 12.49 -2.28 4.19
N ARG A 2 13.31 -1.34 3.72
CA ARG A 2 13.70 -0.14 4.45
C ARG A 2 13.03 1.09 3.86
N ILE A 3 12.32 1.87 4.68
CA ILE A 3 11.57 3.07 4.27
C ILE A 3 12.16 4.29 4.96
N LEU A 4 12.46 5.33 4.18
CA LEU A 4 12.78 6.66 4.69
C LEU A 4 11.52 7.52 4.68
N ILE A 5 11.23 8.22 5.79
CA ILE A 5 10.12 9.18 5.89
C ILE A 5 10.72 10.57 6.08
N VAL A 6 10.30 11.50 5.25
CA VAL A 6 10.76 12.89 5.25
C VAL A 6 9.55 13.82 5.37
N ASP A 7 9.39 14.46 6.52
CA ASP A 7 8.27 15.36 6.82
C ASP A 7 8.69 16.28 7.98
N ASP A 8 8.34 17.55 7.98
CA ASP A 8 8.67 18.48 9.05
C ASP A 8 7.68 18.40 10.24
N ASP A 9 6.51 17.78 10.03
CA ASP A 9 5.55 17.49 11.07
C ASP A 9 6.00 16.28 11.92
N LEU A 10 6.59 16.56 13.08
CA LEU A 10 7.11 15.54 14.00
C LEU A 10 6.02 14.60 14.54
N ASP A 11 4.79 15.07 14.68
CA ASP A 11 3.67 14.25 15.13
C ASP A 11 3.27 13.25 14.04
N LEU A 12 3.20 13.70 12.79
CA LEU A 12 2.96 12.83 11.64
C LEU A 12 4.10 11.83 11.45
N LEU A 13 5.37 12.26 11.55
CA LEU A 13 6.52 11.36 11.51
C LEU A 13 6.39 10.24 12.53
N GLY A 14 6.09 10.57 13.79
CA GLY A 14 5.93 9.58 14.86
C GLY A 14 4.74 8.64 14.65
N GLN A 15 3.67 9.09 14.00
CA GLN A 15 2.53 8.25 13.65
C GLN A 15 2.88 7.29 12.51
N LEU A 16 3.50 7.81 11.44
CA LEU A 16 3.92 7.02 10.28
C LEU A 16 4.97 5.96 10.65
N GLU A 17 5.97 6.36 11.44
CA GLU A 17 7.01 5.45 11.92
C GLU A 17 6.40 4.26 12.66
N ARG A 18 5.57 4.52 13.70
CA ARG A 18 4.92 3.45 14.47
C ARG A 18 4.08 2.54 13.57
N ALA A 19 3.26 3.12 12.70
CA ALA A 19 2.37 2.39 11.83
C ALA A 19 3.12 1.49 10.83
N LEU A 20 4.26 1.95 10.29
CA LEU A 20 5.08 1.18 9.34
C LEU A 20 5.94 0.13 10.06
N LEU A 21 6.44 0.41 11.28
CA LEU A 21 7.12 -0.59 12.13
C LEU A 21 6.17 -1.76 12.48
N GLU A 22 4.90 -1.48 12.78
CA GLU A 22 3.87 -2.52 12.99
C GLU A 22 3.67 -3.39 11.74
N GLN A 23 3.84 -2.82 10.54
CA GLN A 23 3.85 -3.56 9.27
C GLN A 23 5.18 -4.29 9.00
N LYS A 24 6.14 -4.26 9.96
CA LYS A 24 7.46 -4.91 9.90
C LYS A 24 8.38 -4.34 8.82
N TYR A 25 8.21 -3.08 8.45
CA TYR A 25 9.23 -2.35 7.71
C TYR A 25 10.33 -1.85 8.66
N GLU A 26 11.54 -1.71 8.16
CA GLU A 26 12.57 -0.91 8.82
C GLU A 26 12.31 0.55 8.46
N VAL A 27 12.26 1.44 9.43
CA VAL A 27 11.89 2.85 9.22
C VAL A 27 12.98 3.76 9.73
N LYS A 28 13.29 4.77 8.95
CA LYS A 28 14.10 5.93 9.34
C LYS A 28 13.27 7.19 9.09
N THR A 29 13.34 8.14 10.00
CA THR A 29 12.66 9.43 9.89
C THR A 29 13.68 10.56 9.87
N VAL A 30 13.43 11.58 9.05
CA VAL A 30 14.16 12.85 9.03
C VAL A 30 13.16 13.99 8.84
N ALA A 31 13.49 15.20 9.33
CA ALA A 31 12.55 16.31 9.38
C ALA A 31 12.80 17.41 8.32
N ASP A 32 13.83 17.24 7.48
CA ASP A 32 14.24 18.22 6.50
C ASP A 32 14.86 17.60 5.25
N GLY A 33 14.97 18.37 4.17
CA GLY A 33 15.43 17.89 2.88
C GLY A 33 16.94 17.65 2.79
N GLU A 34 17.76 18.41 3.54
CA GLU A 34 19.20 18.20 3.57
C GLU A 34 19.53 16.88 4.29
N ALA A 35 18.93 16.65 5.47
CA ALA A 35 19.08 15.39 6.20
C ALA A 35 18.58 14.19 5.37
N ALA A 36 17.54 14.37 4.56
CA ALA A 36 17.05 13.34 3.65
C ALA A 36 18.10 12.99 2.58
N LEU A 37 18.75 13.97 1.97
CA LEU A 37 19.79 13.75 0.98
C LEU A 37 21.01 13.08 1.60
N ASP A 38 21.47 13.55 2.76
CA ASP A 38 22.59 12.95 3.49
C ASP A 38 22.34 11.46 3.76
N GLU A 39 21.14 11.13 4.28
CA GLU A 39 20.76 9.76 4.58
C GLU A 39 20.69 8.89 3.31
N LEU A 40 20.21 9.45 2.19
CA LEU A 40 20.11 8.76 0.91
C LEU A 40 21.45 8.57 0.18
N PHE A 41 22.44 9.42 0.46
CA PHE A 41 23.80 9.24 -0.03
C PHE A 41 24.57 8.17 0.77
N ASP A 42 24.29 8.08 2.07
CA ASP A 42 24.98 7.14 2.97
C ASP A 42 24.37 5.73 2.94
N ARG A 43 23.08 5.60 2.65
CA ARG A 43 22.33 4.35 2.77
C ARG A 43 21.33 4.15 1.64
N THR A 44 21.02 2.87 1.42
CA THR A 44 19.98 2.48 0.45
C THR A 44 18.63 2.25 1.12
N TYR A 45 17.60 2.69 0.45
CA TYR A 45 16.19 2.52 0.84
C TYR A 45 15.41 1.88 -0.29
N ASP A 46 14.32 1.17 0.06
CA ASP A 46 13.40 0.58 -0.91
C ASP A 46 12.31 1.59 -1.31
N LEU A 47 11.99 2.54 -0.40
CA LEU A 47 10.97 3.57 -0.61
C LEU A 47 11.31 4.82 0.20
N VAL A 48 11.02 5.98 -0.35
CA VAL A 48 10.98 7.26 0.35
C VAL A 48 9.56 7.79 0.37
N LEU A 49 9.03 8.10 1.55
CA LEU A 49 7.85 8.93 1.73
C LEU A 49 8.35 10.36 1.90
N LEU A 50 8.02 11.25 0.98
CA LEU A 50 8.64 12.58 0.89
C LEU A 50 7.58 13.67 0.86
N ASP A 51 7.54 14.50 1.90
CA ASP A 51 6.71 15.70 1.86
C ASP A 51 7.22 16.69 0.81
N ILE A 52 6.31 17.34 0.12
CA ILE A 52 6.65 18.43 -0.79
C ILE A 52 7.06 19.67 -0.02
N MET A 53 6.35 19.95 1.08
CA MET A 53 6.55 21.22 1.83
C MET A 53 7.51 21.00 3.00
N LEU A 54 8.81 21.08 2.73
CA LEU A 54 9.86 21.05 3.76
C LEU A 54 10.43 22.45 3.99
N PRO A 55 10.93 22.75 5.21
CA PRO A 55 11.30 24.13 5.59
C PRO A 55 12.58 24.66 4.94
N ASP A 56 13.52 23.79 4.59
CA ASP A 56 14.85 24.13 4.06
C ASP A 56 14.94 23.99 2.55
N ARG A 57 14.46 22.88 2.03
CA ARG A 57 14.47 22.53 0.61
C ARG A 57 13.19 21.79 0.27
N ASP A 58 12.40 22.27 -0.68
CA ASP A 58 11.16 21.59 -1.08
C ASP A 58 11.42 20.16 -1.57
N GLY A 59 10.45 19.26 -1.31
CA GLY A 59 10.60 17.84 -1.62
C GLY A 59 10.77 17.54 -3.11
N LEU A 60 10.28 18.39 -4.02
CA LEU A 60 10.52 18.22 -5.46
C LEU A 60 11.98 18.48 -5.80
N SER A 61 12.61 19.44 -5.14
CA SER A 61 14.04 19.72 -5.27
C SER A 61 14.88 18.56 -4.72
N VAL A 62 14.47 17.94 -3.60
CA VAL A 62 15.10 16.72 -3.08
C VAL A 62 14.99 15.59 -4.09
N LEU A 63 13.80 15.31 -4.63
CA LEU A 63 13.58 14.28 -5.65
C LEU A 63 14.45 14.50 -6.88
N LYS A 64 14.52 15.75 -7.38
CA LYS A 64 15.33 16.12 -8.53
C LYS A 64 16.82 15.86 -8.30
N GLU A 65 17.35 16.20 -7.13
CA GLU A 65 18.74 15.95 -6.77
C GLU A 65 19.04 14.46 -6.62
N MET A 66 18.12 13.69 -6.01
CA MET A 66 18.20 12.22 -5.98
C MET A 66 18.38 11.65 -7.39
N ARG A 67 17.52 12.01 -8.32
CA ARG A 67 17.54 11.50 -9.70
C ARG A 67 18.80 11.91 -10.45
N LYS A 68 19.25 13.16 -10.28
CA LYS A 68 20.48 13.68 -10.86
C LYS A 68 21.72 12.94 -10.35
N SER A 69 21.71 12.53 -9.08
CA SER A 69 22.77 11.75 -8.44
C SER A 69 22.67 10.24 -8.70
N GLY A 70 21.73 9.80 -9.55
CA GLY A 70 21.58 8.40 -9.90
C GLY A 70 20.85 7.55 -8.85
N ILE A 71 20.27 8.18 -7.83
CA ILE A 71 19.47 7.49 -6.81
C ILE A 71 18.07 7.23 -7.39
N ASN A 72 17.80 5.97 -7.73
CA ASN A 72 16.55 5.51 -8.34
C ASN A 72 15.58 4.89 -7.34
N THR A 73 15.79 5.11 -6.04
CA THR A 73 14.85 4.66 -5.00
C THR A 73 13.45 5.16 -5.31
N SER A 74 12.45 4.31 -5.13
CA SER A 74 11.05 4.68 -5.33
C SER A 74 10.61 5.77 -4.37
N VAL A 75 9.78 6.70 -4.86
CA VAL A 75 9.32 7.87 -4.08
C VAL A 75 7.80 7.99 -4.12
N LEU A 76 7.18 8.00 -2.95
CA LEU A 76 5.80 8.42 -2.74
C LEU A 76 5.80 9.86 -2.19
N MET A 77 5.32 10.79 -3.01
CA MET A 77 5.22 12.19 -2.58
C MET A 77 3.99 12.38 -1.69
N LEU A 78 4.19 13.05 -0.56
CA LEU A 78 3.10 13.52 0.31
C LEU A 78 2.82 14.99 -0.04
N THR A 79 1.56 15.36 -0.30
CA THR A 79 1.21 16.69 -0.82
C THR A 79 -0.03 17.25 -0.15
N ALA A 80 -0.12 18.57 -0.02
CA ALA A 80 -1.36 19.21 0.42
C ALA A 80 -2.48 19.06 -0.62
N ARG A 81 -3.72 18.94 -0.16
CA ARG A 81 -4.91 18.81 -1.02
C ARG A 81 -5.06 20.09 -1.87
N GLY A 82 -4.98 19.95 -3.21
CA GLY A 82 -5.18 21.08 -4.14
C GLY A 82 -4.03 21.37 -5.11
N ALA A 83 -2.84 20.84 -4.87
CA ALA A 83 -1.68 21.01 -5.74
C ALA A 83 -1.74 20.06 -6.96
N VAL A 84 -2.74 20.26 -7.84
CA VAL A 84 -2.86 19.45 -9.08
C VAL A 84 -1.69 19.75 -10.03
N GLU A 85 -1.20 20.98 -10.01
CA GLU A 85 -0.04 21.43 -10.80
C GLU A 85 1.25 20.75 -10.32
N ASP A 86 1.41 20.53 -9.02
CA ASP A 86 2.54 19.81 -8.44
C ASP A 86 2.53 18.31 -8.80
N LYS A 87 1.34 17.71 -8.98
CA LYS A 87 1.23 16.30 -9.40
C LYS A 87 1.73 16.06 -10.80
N VAL A 88 1.48 16.98 -11.74
CA VAL A 88 1.95 16.88 -13.12
C VAL A 88 3.46 17.12 -13.16
N ALA A 89 3.95 18.16 -12.50
CA ALA A 89 5.38 18.46 -12.43
C ALA A 89 6.19 17.33 -11.79
N GLY A 90 5.68 16.73 -10.75
CA GLY A 90 6.42 15.71 -10.03
C GLY A 90 6.45 14.33 -10.70
N LEU A 91 5.44 13.95 -11.49
CA LEU A 91 5.50 12.75 -12.35
C LEU A 91 6.59 12.91 -13.41
N ASP A 92 6.75 14.12 -13.95
CA ASP A 92 7.83 14.45 -14.89
C ASP A 92 9.21 14.41 -14.22
N PHE A 93 9.29 14.60 -12.89
CA PHE A 93 10.53 14.48 -12.11
C PHE A 93 10.83 13.07 -11.59
N GLY A 94 9.98 12.09 -11.89
CA GLY A 94 10.24 10.68 -11.61
C GLY A 94 9.79 10.21 -10.22
N ALA A 95 8.73 10.79 -9.64
CA ALA A 95 8.00 10.21 -8.52
C ALA A 95 7.19 8.99 -8.98
N ASP A 96 7.03 7.99 -8.12
CA ASP A 96 6.29 6.76 -8.43
C ASP A 96 4.80 6.89 -8.14
N ASP A 97 4.40 7.71 -7.16
CA ASP A 97 3.00 8.00 -6.83
C ASP A 97 2.89 9.24 -5.93
N TYR A 98 1.65 9.69 -5.70
CA TYR A 98 1.29 10.85 -4.88
C TYR A 98 0.19 10.50 -3.88
N LEU A 99 0.29 11.04 -2.66
CA LEU A 99 -0.71 10.89 -1.61
C LEU A 99 -1.05 12.25 -1.02
N ALA A 100 -2.31 12.67 -1.16
CA ALA A 100 -2.76 13.98 -0.68
C ALA A 100 -3.04 13.94 0.83
N LYS A 101 -2.53 14.90 1.59
CA LYS A 101 -2.86 15.16 3.00
C LYS A 101 -4.21 15.89 3.10
N PRO A 102 -5.12 15.52 4.04
CA PRO A 102 -5.03 14.39 4.95
C PRO A 102 -5.33 13.06 4.26
N PHE A 103 -4.68 12.00 4.66
CA PHE A 103 -4.86 10.64 4.13
C PHE A 103 -5.14 9.63 5.25
N SER A 104 -5.75 8.51 4.91
CA SER A 104 -5.89 7.39 5.83
C SER A 104 -4.64 6.50 5.83
N MET A 105 -4.37 5.83 6.95
CA MET A 105 -3.28 4.83 7.03
C MET A 105 -3.51 3.67 6.05
N ALA A 106 -4.77 3.32 5.80
CA ALA A 106 -5.12 2.28 4.83
C ALA A 106 -4.71 2.66 3.40
N GLU A 107 -4.94 3.91 2.98
CA GLU A 107 -4.51 4.44 1.69
C GLU A 107 -2.99 4.46 1.58
N LEU A 108 -2.29 5.01 2.59
CA LEU A 108 -0.84 5.00 2.65
C LEU A 108 -0.27 3.59 2.45
N PHE A 109 -0.75 2.61 3.24
CA PHE A 109 -0.27 1.24 3.14
C PHE A 109 -0.55 0.59 1.79
N ALA A 110 -1.68 0.90 1.16
CA ALA A 110 -2.00 0.41 -0.18
C ALA A 110 -1.00 0.93 -1.22
N ARG A 111 -0.66 2.23 -1.17
CA ARG A 111 0.32 2.86 -2.08
C ARG A 111 1.74 2.36 -1.81
N VAL A 112 2.18 2.30 -0.55
CA VAL A 112 3.48 1.74 -0.15
C VAL A 112 3.66 0.34 -0.72
N ARG A 113 2.68 -0.54 -0.52
CA ARG A 113 2.75 -1.90 -1.08
C ARG A 113 2.79 -1.91 -2.60
N SER A 114 2.00 -1.06 -3.25
CA SER A 114 1.97 -0.95 -4.72
C SER A 114 3.31 -0.54 -5.30
N ILE A 115 3.98 0.45 -4.66
CA ILE A 115 5.28 0.96 -5.11
C ILE A 115 6.36 -0.09 -4.84
N LEU A 116 6.46 -0.62 -3.62
CA LEU A 116 7.48 -1.61 -3.25
C LEU A 116 7.40 -2.87 -4.11
N ARG A 117 6.22 -3.25 -4.56
CA ARG A 117 6.03 -4.34 -5.52
C ARG A 117 6.64 -4.03 -6.89
N ARG A 118 6.57 -2.77 -7.36
CA ARG A 118 7.16 -2.34 -8.65
C ARG A 118 8.67 -2.22 -8.57
N ALA A 119 9.20 -1.75 -7.43
CA ALA A 119 10.61 -1.53 -7.18
C ALA A 119 11.38 -2.85 -6.95
N GLY A 120 10.74 -3.83 -6.33
CA GLY A 120 11.28 -5.16 -6.29
C GLY A 120 11.21 -5.76 -7.69
N ASP A 121 12.36 -5.96 -8.29
CA ASP A 121 12.53 -6.75 -9.53
C ASP A 121 12.23 -8.25 -9.27
N SER A 122 11.34 -8.52 -8.33
CA SER A 122 10.82 -9.85 -8.09
C SER A 122 9.81 -10.15 -9.19
N LYS A 123 10.13 -11.14 -10.00
CA LYS A 123 9.33 -11.78 -11.03
C LYS A 123 7.92 -12.22 -10.59
N ASP A 124 7.50 -11.91 -9.36
CA ASP A 124 6.24 -12.34 -8.79
C ASP A 124 5.28 -11.18 -8.59
N SER A 125 4.68 -10.70 -9.71
CA SER A 125 3.40 -9.99 -9.68
C SER A 125 2.27 -10.89 -9.15
N ILE A 126 2.58 -12.13 -8.79
CA ILE A 126 1.63 -13.16 -8.42
C ILE A 126 1.61 -13.35 -6.91
N LEU A 127 0.55 -12.85 -6.27
CA LEU A 127 0.25 -13.17 -4.87
C LEU A 127 -0.33 -14.58 -4.79
N ARG A 128 0.12 -15.37 -3.82
CA ARG A 128 -0.33 -16.75 -3.64
C ARG A 128 -0.77 -17.02 -2.21
N ALA A 129 -1.85 -17.79 -2.09
CA ALA A 129 -2.23 -18.47 -0.85
C ALA A 129 -2.92 -19.78 -1.22
N LYS A 130 -2.36 -20.90 -0.80
CA LYS A 130 -2.82 -22.25 -1.17
C LYS A 130 -2.94 -22.37 -2.70
N GLN A 131 -4.13 -22.66 -3.21
CA GLN A 131 -4.39 -22.85 -4.64
C GLN A 131 -4.74 -21.54 -5.37
N ILE A 132 -4.84 -20.42 -4.64
CA ILE A 132 -5.16 -19.10 -5.23
C ILE A 132 -3.87 -18.45 -5.71
N ALA A 133 -3.87 -17.96 -6.95
CA ALA A 133 -2.86 -17.08 -7.47
C ALA A 133 -3.53 -15.84 -8.09
N VAL A 134 -3.05 -14.67 -7.71
CA VAL A 134 -3.55 -13.37 -8.18
C VAL A 134 -2.40 -12.64 -8.85
N ASP A 135 -2.49 -12.46 -10.16
CA ASP A 135 -1.61 -11.55 -10.87
C ASP A 135 -2.13 -10.11 -10.71
N THR A 136 -1.40 -9.33 -9.94
CA THR A 136 -1.78 -7.95 -9.62
C THR A 136 -1.55 -6.97 -10.77
N ARG A 137 -0.78 -7.33 -11.81
CA ARG A 137 -0.58 -6.51 -13.02
C ARG A 137 -1.72 -6.69 -14.00
N SER A 138 -2.01 -7.95 -14.38
CA SER A 138 -3.10 -8.26 -15.30
C SER A 138 -4.47 -8.26 -14.63
N ARG A 139 -4.52 -8.20 -13.28
CA ARG A 139 -5.71 -8.36 -12.44
C ARG A 139 -6.42 -9.70 -12.68
N GLN A 140 -5.67 -10.72 -13.06
CA GLN A 140 -6.17 -12.06 -13.25
C GLN A 140 -6.07 -12.88 -11.97
N VAL A 141 -7.09 -13.67 -11.71
CA VAL A 141 -7.13 -14.61 -10.59
C VAL A 141 -7.23 -16.01 -11.15
N THR A 142 -6.39 -16.89 -10.65
CA THR A 142 -6.48 -18.31 -10.97
C THR A 142 -6.61 -19.14 -9.69
N LEU A 143 -7.26 -20.28 -9.83
CA LEU A 143 -7.55 -21.21 -8.77
C LEU A 143 -7.22 -22.61 -9.26
N ASN A 144 -6.21 -23.27 -8.67
CA ASN A 144 -5.62 -24.50 -9.23
C ASN A 144 -5.17 -24.35 -10.70
N GLY A 145 -4.79 -23.14 -11.13
CA GLY A 145 -4.44 -22.82 -12.52
C GLY A 145 -5.61 -22.43 -13.43
N GLU A 146 -6.86 -22.63 -13.00
CA GLU A 146 -8.04 -22.26 -13.76
C GLU A 146 -8.45 -20.81 -13.46
N PRO A 147 -8.84 -20.01 -14.49
CA PRO A 147 -9.19 -18.62 -14.30
C PRO A 147 -10.51 -18.46 -13.53
N VAL A 148 -10.55 -17.47 -12.64
CA VAL A 148 -11.73 -17.09 -11.85
C VAL A 148 -12.07 -15.63 -12.11
N GLU A 149 -13.28 -15.38 -12.62
CA GLU A 149 -13.75 -14.01 -12.85
C GLU A 149 -14.26 -13.37 -11.55
N LEU A 150 -13.60 -12.30 -11.12
CA LEU A 150 -14.00 -11.47 -9.99
C LEU A 150 -14.46 -10.09 -10.45
N THR A 151 -15.43 -9.53 -9.73
CA THR A 151 -15.76 -8.11 -9.89
C THR A 151 -14.61 -7.24 -9.34
N PRO A 152 -14.51 -5.95 -9.72
CA PRO A 152 -13.45 -5.07 -9.21
C PRO A 152 -13.38 -5.01 -7.68
N LYS A 153 -14.52 -5.00 -6.99
CA LYS A 153 -14.58 -4.97 -5.52
C LYS A 153 -14.15 -6.32 -4.90
N GLU A 154 -14.58 -7.45 -5.48
CA GLU A 154 -14.14 -8.79 -5.06
C GLU A 154 -12.62 -8.98 -5.26
N PHE A 155 -12.09 -8.48 -6.38
CA PHE A 155 -10.66 -8.49 -6.64
C PHE A 155 -9.89 -7.67 -5.59
N SER A 156 -10.32 -6.44 -5.30
CA SER A 156 -9.67 -5.59 -4.31
C SER A 156 -9.71 -6.19 -2.90
N ILE A 157 -10.81 -6.85 -2.53
CA ILE A 157 -10.92 -7.59 -1.26
C ILE A 157 -9.88 -8.73 -1.21
N LEU A 158 -9.83 -9.55 -2.26
CA LEU A 158 -8.92 -10.69 -2.31
C LEU A 158 -7.46 -10.25 -2.31
N GLU A 159 -7.13 -9.27 -3.13
CA GLU A 159 -5.79 -8.68 -3.22
C GLU A 159 -5.34 -8.16 -1.85
N PHE A 160 -6.19 -7.39 -1.15
CA PHE A 160 -5.87 -6.85 0.16
C PHE A 160 -5.67 -7.93 1.23
N LEU A 161 -6.51 -8.97 1.23
CA LEU A 161 -6.34 -10.11 2.14
C LEU A 161 -5.04 -10.88 1.86
N LEU A 162 -4.67 -11.07 0.60
CA LEU A 162 -3.43 -11.74 0.22
C LEU A 162 -2.18 -10.94 0.62
N TYR A 163 -2.23 -9.61 0.55
CA TYR A 163 -1.15 -8.77 1.10
C TYR A 163 -1.04 -8.86 2.62
N ASN A 164 -2.14 -9.16 3.30
CA ASN A 164 -2.20 -9.31 4.74
C ASN A 164 -2.38 -10.77 5.18
N LYS A 165 -1.91 -11.73 4.35
CA LYS A 165 -2.05 -13.15 4.65
C LYS A 165 -1.50 -13.51 6.03
N ASN A 166 -2.15 -14.47 6.70
CA ASN A 166 -1.85 -14.89 8.07
C ASN A 166 -2.08 -13.81 9.15
N ARG A 167 -2.81 -12.73 8.81
CA ARG A 167 -3.23 -11.67 9.74
C ARG A 167 -4.73 -11.44 9.65
N VAL A 168 -5.33 -11.16 10.79
CA VAL A 168 -6.75 -10.76 10.84
C VAL A 168 -6.89 -9.33 10.37
N VAL A 169 -7.67 -9.12 9.32
CA VAL A 169 -8.04 -7.79 8.81
C VAL A 169 -9.43 -7.43 9.31
N SER A 170 -9.57 -6.28 9.96
CA SER A 170 -10.88 -5.83 10.45
C SER A 170 -11.84 -5.54 9.29
N ARG A 171 -13.16 -5.65 9.56
CA ARG A 171 -14.18 -5.27 8.56
C ARG A 171 -14.05 -3.81 8.15
N PHE A 172 -13.76 -2.94 9.12
CA PHE A 172 -13.59 -1.51 8.91
C PHE A 172 -12.40 -1.24 7.96
N THR A 173 -11.22 -1.76 8.30
CA THR A 173 -10.00 -1.60 7.49
C THR A 173 -10.18 -2.12 6.06
N LEU A 174 -10.85 -3.26 5.92
CA LEU A 174 -11.10 -3.85 4.60
C LEU A 174 -12.11 -3.01 3.80
N ALA A 175 -13.16 -2.50 4.45
CA ALA A 175 -14.15 -1.65 3.81
C ALA A 175 -13.54 -0.30 3.41
N GLU A 176 -12.80 0.35 4.29
CA GLU A 176 -12.08 1.60 4.02
C GLU A 176 -11.14 1.45 2.82
N HIS A 177 -10.38 0.33 2.75
CA HIS A 177 -9.51 0.06 1.61
C HIS A 177 -10.27 -0.10 0.27
N VAL A 178 -11.43 -0.74 0.28
CA VAL A 178 -12.18 -1.11 -0.94
C VAL A 178 -13.06 0.03 -1.43
N TRP A 179 -13.58 0.88 -0.53
CA TRP A 179 -14.49 1.98 -0.88
C TRP A 179 -13.84 3.36 -0.73
N GLY A 180 -12.73 3.50 0.03
CA GLY A 180 -12.05 4.77 0.22
C GLY A 180 -12.98 5.84 0.80
N ASP A 181 -12.96 7.03 0.20
CA ASP A 181 -13.78 8.19 0.61
C ASP A 181 -15.29 7.97 0.47
N GLU A 182 -15.72 6.94 -0.29
CA GLU A 182 -17.15 6.57 -0.41
C GLU A 182 -17.62 5.73 0.78
N PHE A 183 -16.71 5.33 1.68
CA PHE A 183 -17.05 4.46 2.79
C PHE A 183 -17.77 5.23 3.92
N ASP A 184 -19.04 4.89 4.14
CA ASP A 184 -19.79 5.34 5.31
C ASP A 184 -20.02 4.16 6.29
N PRO A 185 -19.40 4.21 7.49
CA PRO A 185 -19.50 3.14 8.48
C PRO A 185 -20.93 2.80 8.92
N PHE A 186 -21.84 3.77 8.86
CA PHE A 186 -23.22 3.62 9.32
C PHE A 186 -24.11 2.93 8.29
N THR A 187 -23.84 3.13 7.00
CA THR A 187 -24.69 2.60 5.92
C THR A 187 -24.08 1.38 5.22
N MET A 188 -22.76 1.24 5.25
CA MET A 188 -22.03 0.26 4.41
C MET A 188 -21.55 -1.01 5.15
N SER A 189 -21.83 -1.18 6.43
CA SER A 189 -21.36 -2.34 7.21
C SER A 189 -21.75 -3.71 6.61
N ASN A 190 -22.87 -3.78 5.90
CA ASN A 190 -23.38 -5.02 5.29
C ASN A 190 -22.84 -5.28 3.87
N PHE A 191 -22.31 -4.25 3.18
CA PHE A 191 -21.86 -4.42 1.79
C PHE A 191 -20.65 -5.35 1.68
N ILE A 192 -19.73 -5.28 2.65
CA ILE A 192 -18.56 -6.15 2.65
C ILE A 192 -18.94 -7.62 2.79
N ASP A 193 -19.96 -7.92 3.60
CA ASP A 193 -20.41 -9.30 3.82
C ASP A 193 -21.01 -9.90 2.53
N VAL A 194 -21.69 -9.08 1.72
CA VAL A 194 -22.21 -9.51 0.41
C VAL A 194 -21.08 -9.85 -0.56
N HIS A 195 -20.11 -8.97 -0.69
CA HIS A 195 -18.94 -9.21 -1.57
C HIS A 195 -18.11 -10.39 -1.06
N MET A 196 -17.91 -10.51 0.24
CA MET A 196 -17.22 -11.63 0.86
C MET A 196 -17.91 -12.97 0.60
N LYS A 197 -19.25 -13.00 0.72
CA LYS A 197 -20.06 -14.19 0.40
C LYS A 197 -19.90 -14.58 -1.07
N ASN A 198 -19.96 -13.60 -1.98
CA ASN A 198 -19.81 -13.85 -3.40
C ASN A 198 -18.39 -14.31 -3.76
N LEU A 199 -17.38 -13.66 -3.20
CA LEU A 199 -15.97 -14.04 -3.37
C LEU A 199 -15.76 -15.49 -2.90
N ARG A 200 -16.20 -15.84 -1.69
CA ARG A 200 -16.10 -17.22 -1.18
C ARG A 200 -16.79 -18.24 -2.07
N ARG A 201 -17.96 -17.92 -2.59
CA ARG A 201 -18.68 -18.82 -3.52
C ARG A 201 -17.87 -19.08 -4.79
N LYS A 202 -17.24 -18.04 -5.35
CA LYS A 202 -16.39 -18.16 -6.54
C LYS A 202 -15.10 -18.95 -6.27
N LEU A 203 -14.57 -18.81 -5.06
CA LEU A 203 -13.38 -19.54 -4.62
C LEU A 203 -13.68 -20.92 -4.02
N ALA A 204 -14.94 -21.28 -3.74
CA ALA A 204 -15.32 -22.53 -3.06
C ALA A 204 -15.01 -23.79 -3.87
N ASN A 205 -14.99 -23.68 -5.20
CA ASN A 205 -14.72 -24.82 -6.09
C ASN A 205 -13.27 -25.34 -6.01
N ALA A 206 -12.42 -24.70 -5.20
CA ALA A 206 -10.99 -24.99 -5.09
C ALA A 206 -10.55 -25.46 -3.70
N GLY A 207 -11.40 -26.10 -2.98
CA GLY A 207 -11.02 -26.68 -1.70
C GLY A 207 -11.30 -25.82 -0.48
N GLY A 208 -12.33 -24.98 -0.55
CA GLY A 208 -13.03 -24.32 0.57
C GLY A 208 -12.17 -23.87 1.77
N GLY A 209 -12.43 -22.69 2.31
CA GLY A 209 -11.88 -22.32 3.60
C GLY A 209 -10.65 -21.42 3.59
N THR A 210 -10.18 -20.98 2.45
CA THR A 210 -9.03 -20.06 2.35
C THR A 210 -9.26 -18.72 3.04
N ILE A 211 -10.50 -18.19 2.99
CA ILE A 211 -10.88 -16.96 3.69
C ILE A 211 -11.80 -17.33 4.86
N GLN A 212 -11.30 -17.12 6.07
CA GLN A 212 -12.04 -17.39 7.31
C GLN A 212 -12.61 -16.11 7.91
N THR A 213 -13.70 -16.26 8.68
CA THR A 213 -14.26 -15.17 9.49
C THR A 213 -13.78 -15.34 10.92
N VAL A 214 -13.11 -14.32 11.45
CA VAL A 214 -12.84 -14.20 12.88
C VAL A 214 -14.00 -13.42 13.49
N ARG A 215 -14.89 -14.14 14.20
CA ARG A 215 -16.14 -13.56 14.73
C ARG A 215 -15.87 -12.32 15.58
N GLY A 216 -16.59 -11.24 15.31
CA GLY A 216 -16.47 -9.97 16.03
C GLY A 216 -15.23 -9.14 15.65
N VAL A 217 -14.31 -9.65 14.82
CA VAL A 217 -13.07 -8.95 14.45
C VAL A 217 -13.02 -8.66 12.95
N GLY A 218 -13.05 -9.70 12.09
CA GLY A 218 -12.90 -9.49 10.65
C GLY A 218 -12.67 -10.78 9.87
N TYR A 219 -11.71 -10.73 8.93
CA TYR A 219 -11.40 -11.82 8.02
C TYR A 219 -9.91 -12.10 7.99
N ILE A 220 -9.56 -13.33 7.70
CA ILE A 220 -8.18 -13.78 7.50
C ILE A 220 -8.11 -14.71 6.29
N ILE A 221 -7.05 -14.59 5.51
CA ILE A 221 -6.65 -15.60 4.55
C ILE A 221 -5.41 -16.30 5.09
N GLU A 222 -5.48 -17.60 5.25
CA GLU A 222 -4.36 -18.42 5.76
C GLU A 222 -3.64 -19.07 4.60
N ASP A 223 -2.32 -19.03 4.67
CA ASP A 223 -1.42 -19.80 3.82
C ASP A 223 -0.80 -20.90 4.67
N ASP A 224 -0.58 -22.09 4.09
CA ASP A 224 0.06 -23.14 4.83
C ASP A 224 1.47 -22.68 5.21
N ALA A 225 1.79 -22.74 6.50
CA ALA A 225 3.13 -22.42 6.97
C ALA A 225 4.14 -23.38 6.30
N GLN A 226 5.09 -22.81 5.58
CA GLN A 226 6.32 -23.52 5.20
C GLN A 226 7.21 -23.71 6.42
#